data_624b8dd0e656f65c40c7e1fa8b196ed4
#
_entry.id   624b8dd0e656f65c40c7e1fa8b196ed4
#
_cell.length_a   1.000
_cell.length_b   1.000
_cell.length_c   1.000
_cell.angle_alpha   90.00
_cell.angle_beta   90.00
_cell.angle_gamma   90.00
#
_symmetry.space_group_name_H-M   'P 1'
#
loop_
_entity.id
_entity.type
_entity.pdbx_description
1 polymer ?
#
loop_
_entity_poly.entity_id
_entity_poly.type
_entity_poly.pdbx_seq_one_letter_code
_entity_poly.pdbx_strand_id
1 'polypeptide(L)'
;MSASRIAVVTAAAAVLVVSILFPLPVPAAFAAGSEPTAAQVNGWGVPTRSEDFTGDLGQWSLYNGPGHDGNGRRTPSAARIADGILTINGDADGNSEGMAWGAGAMYGRWEARMRASAGDRDYHAVLLLWPDNEDEGGYGGEVDFMENSDPTRQNTEMFVHYDDEDTQLHGDVDVDATQWHNWAVEWSPDHITAYLDGKQWWSTSLPAAQPPGPMHMTIQLDQFRDGGGLIPSNLQVDWVRYYPIEGSGPSPAPVNADGTCPWPPRPPGAAPPVSGAPGAGVAGAAASGCVPSPIPLPG
;
A
#
# COMPACT_ATOMS: atom_id res chain seq x y z
N MET A 1 90.25 -31.58 -32.82
CA MET A 1 88.98 -32.10 -32.29
C MET A 1 88.25 -30.94 -31.55
N SER A 2 87.30 -30.34 -32.24
CA SER A 2 86.62 -29.15 -31.78
C SER A 2 85.25 -29.53 -31.19
N ALA A 3 85.00 -29.22 -29.93
CA ALA A 3 83.75 -29.53 -29.24
C ALA A 3 82.83 -28.25 -29.28
N SER A 4 81.80 -28.35 -30.10
CA SER A 4 80.72 -27.31 -30.07
C SER A 4 79.87 -27.40 -28.80
N ARG A 5 79.77 -26.28 -28.10
CA ARG A 5 78.84 -26.13 -27.00
C ARG A 5 77.55 -25.55 -27.53
N ILE A 6 76.41 -26.27 -27.33
CA ILE A 6 75.07 -25.83 -27.66
C ILE A 6 74.57 -25.09 -26.42
N ALA A 7 74.25 -23.81 -26.57
CA ALA A 7 73.57 -22.99 -25.53
C ALA A 7 72.05 -23.19 -25.66
N VAL A 8 71.46 -23.71 -24.64
CA VAL A 8 69.98 -23.78 -24.53
C VAL A 8 69.47 -22.46 -23.89
N VAL A 9 68.72 -21.71 -24.69
CA VAL A 9 68.03 -20.48 -24.17
C VAL A 9 66.63 -20.89 -23.70
N THR A 10 66.41 -20.85 -22.39
CA THR A 10 65.11 -21.03 -21.80
C THR A 10 64.38 -19.67 -21.75
N ALA A 11 63.32 -19.51 -22.57
CA ALA A 11 62.45 -18.38 -22.52
C ALA A 11 61.42 -18.56 -21.39
N ALA A 12 61.47 -17.70 -20.37
CA ALA A 12 60.46 -17.64 -19.32
C ALA A 12 59.32 -16.76 -19.78
N ALA A 13 58.13 -17.35 -20.00
CA ALA A 13 56.90 -16.59 -20.27
C ALA A 13 56.31 -16.05 -18.94
N ALA A 14 56.36 -14.76 -18.75
CA ALA A 14 55.67 -14.09 -17.64
C ALA A 14 54.18 -13.96 -17.98
N VAL A 15 53.32 -14.66 -17.24
CA VAL A 15 51.86 -14.50 -17.31
C VAL A 15 51.49 -13.29 -16.48
N LEU A 16 51.03 -12.22 -17.14
CA LEU A 16 50.50 -11.03 -16.50
C LEU A 16 49.05 -11.31 -16.08
N VAL A 17 48.78 -11.57 -14.82
CA VAL A 17 47.40 -11.67 -14.29
C VAL A 17 46.89 -10.24 -14.05
N VAL A 18 46.08 -9.74 -14.97
CA VAL A 18 45.34 -8.47 -14.76
C VAL A 18 44.13 -8.77 -13.90
N SER A 19 44.21 -8.44 -12.61
CA SER A 19 43.05 -8.47 -11.70
C SER A 19 42.14 -7.29 -12.04
N ILE A 20 41.00 -7.56 -12.69
CA ILE A 20 39.94 -6.58 -12.89
C ILE A 20 39.20 -6.47 -11.54
N LEU A 21 39.47 -5.41 -10.78
CA LEU A 21 38.67 -5.02 -9.62
C LEU A 21 37.36 -4.43 -10.13
N PHE A 22 36.29 -5.20 -10.05
CA PHE A 22 34.95 -4.64 -10.18
C PHE A 22 34.67 -3.76 -8.95
N PRO A 23 34.27 -2.49 -9.14
CA PRO A 23 33.85 -1.69 -8.00
C PRO A 23 32.61 -2.35 -7.36
N LEU A 24 32.69 -2.63 -6.07
CA LEU A 24 31.51 -3.03 -5.29
C LEU A 24 30.48 -1.91 -5.37
N PRO A 25 29.18 -2.23 -5.54
CA PRO A 25 28.15 -1.20 -5.51
C PRO A 25 28.24 -0.48 -4.16
N VAL A 26 28.51 0.82 -4.21
CA VAL A 26 28.47 1.68 -3.04
C VAL A 26 26.98 1.77 -2.67
N PRO A 27 26.57 1.42 -1.43
CA PRO A 27 25.19 1.64 -1.02
C PRO A 27 24.85 3.10 -1.26
N ALA A 28 23.70 3.36 -1.88
CA ALA A 28 23.22 4.72 -2.09
C ALA A 28 23.18 5.43 -0.75
N ALA A 29 23.91 6.54 -0.62
CA ALA A 29 23.83 7.39 0.56
C ALA A 29 22.42 7.98 0.58
N PHE A 30 21.65 7.68 1.63
CA PHE A 30 20.35 8.31 1.85
C PHE A 30 20.53 9.82 1.91
N ALA A 31 19.61 10.57 1.33
CA ALA A 31 19.57 12.01 1.50
C ALA A 31 19.46 12.30 3.02
N ALA A 32 20.31 13.18 3.53
CA ALA A 32 20.32 13.50 4.96
C ALA A 32 18.92 13.98 5.38
N GLY A 33 18.23 13.21 6.24
CA GLY A 33 16.91 13.53 6.77
C GLY A 33 15.74 12.68 6.27
N SER A 34 15.97 11.62 5.46
CA SER A 34 14.91 10.64 5.13
C SER A 34 15.25 9.26 5.70
N GLU A 35 14.34 8.71 6.46
CA GLU A 35 14.42 7.32 6.92
C GLU A 35 14.41 6.36 5.71
N PRO A 36 15.08 5.17 5.81
CA PRO A 36 15.11 4.22 4.72
C PRO A 36 13.72 3.62 4.45
N THR A 37 13.45 3.29 3.19
CA THR A 37 12.23 2.59 2.82
C THR A 37 12.37 1.08 3.02
N ALA A 38 11.25 0.37 3.22
CA ALA A 38 11.25 -1.09 3.26
C ALA A 38 11.74 -1.68 1.94
N ALA A 39 11.38 -1.06 0.81
CA ALA A 39 11.84 -1.45 -0.50
C ALA A 39 13.37 -1.38 -0.64
N GLN A 40 14.00 -0.33 -0.10
CA GLN A 40 15.46 -0.18 -0.11
C GLN A 40 16.15 -1.21 0.76
N VAL A 41 15.66 -1.44 1.97
CA VAL A 41 16.27 -2.36 2.93
C VAL A 41 16.12 -3.81 2.50
N ASN A 42 14.95 -4.19 1.98
CA ASN A 42 14.63 -5.57 1.65
C ASN A 42 14.79 -5.89 0.16
N GLY A 43 15.26 -4.95 -0.66
CA GLY A 43 15.56 -5.21 -2.08
C GLY A 43 14.32 -5.49 -2.92
N TRP A 44 13.19 -4.81 -2.70
CA TRP A 44 11.94 -5.05 -3.43
C TRP A 44 11.98 -4.65 -4.91
N GLY A 45 13.05 -4.00 -5.34
CA GLY A 45 13.25 -3.59 -6.72
C GLY A 45 12.53 -2.28 -7.07
N VAL A 46 12.00 -2.22 -8.29
CA VAL A 46 11.34 -1.01 -8.83
C VAL A 46 9.83 -1.16 -8.63
N PRO A 47 9.13 -0.13 -8.14
CA PRO A 47 7.69 -0.17 -8.03
C PRO A 47 7.04 -0.23 -9.43
N THR A 48 5.98 -0.99 -9.57
CA THR A 48 5.19 -1.06 -10.81
C THR A 48 4.04 -0.06 -10.83
N ARG A 49 3.68 0.48 -9.66
CA ARG A 49 2.73 1.60 -9.51
C ARG A 49 3.32 2.61 -8.53
N SER A 50 3.13 3.88 -8.85
CA SER A 50 3.64 5.01 -8.06
C SER A 50 2.65 6.17 -8.08
N GLU A 51 2.52 6.84 -6.94
CA GLU A 51 1.84 8.12 -6.80
C GLU A 51 2.74 9.08 -6.02
N ASP A 52 3.01 10.25 -6.57
CA ASP A 52 3.84 11.32 -5.97
C ASP A 52 3.03 12.61 -5.72
N PHE A 53 1.72 12.53 -5.88
CA PHE A 53 0.79 13.66 -5.68
C PHE A 53 1.22 14.97 -6.38
N THR A 54 1.84 14.83 -7.57
CA THR A 54 2.29 15.97 -8.38
C THR A 54 1.26 16.42 -9.41
N GLY A 55 0.20 15.63 -9.59
CA GLY A 55 -0.90 15.87 -10.53
C GLY A 55 -2.23 16.03 -9.83
N ASP A 56 -3.23 15.33 -10.33
CA ASP A 56 -4.56 15.22 -9.74
C ASP A 56 -4.75 13.86 -9.02
N LEU A 57 -5.91 13.63 -8.44
CA LEU A 57 -6.27 12.38 -7.78
C LEU A 57 -6.90 11.34 -8.74
N GLY A 58 -6.62 11.41 -10.05
CA GLY A 58 -7.26 10.56 -11.05
C GLY A 58 -6.96 9.06 -10.92
N GLN A 59 -5.93 8.68 -10.16
CA GLN A 59 -5.65 7.27 -9.83
C GLN A 59 -6.43 6.77 -8.60
N TRP A 60 -7.16 7.65 -7.92
CA TRP A 60 -7.85 7.39 -6.68
C TRP A 60 -9.37 7.51 -6.83
N SER A 61 -10.08 6.63 -6.15
CA SER A 61 -11.53 6.72 -5.98
C SER A 61 -11.81 7.35 -4.63
N LEU A 62 -12.24 8.62 -4.63
CA LEU A 62 -12.60 9.35 -3.43
C LEU A 62 -13.99 8.93 -2.97
N TYR A 63 -14.14 8.76 -1.67
CA TYR A 63 -15.43 8.39 -1.07
C TYR A 63 -16.33 9.63 -0.93
N ASN A 64 -17.64 9.42 -0.96
CA ASN A 64 -18.62 10.49 -0.75
C ASN A 64 -19.88 9.90 -0.11
N GLY A 65 -19.99 10.01 1.20
CA GLY A 65 -21.07 9.40 1.95
C GLY A 65 -20.84 9.42 3.45
N PRO A 66 -21.55 8.57 4.19
CA PRO A 66 -21.27 8.35 5.61
C PRO A 66 -19.83 7.88 5.83
N GLY A 67 -19.24 8.24 6.98
CA GLY A 67 -17.92 7.75 7.39
C GLY A 67 -17.98 6.35 7.99
N HIS A 68 -16.94 5.99 8.74
CA HIS A 68 -16.81 4.70 9.42
C HIS A 68 -18.04 4.43 10.31
N ASP A 69 -18.67 3.27 10.14
CA ASP A 69 -19.92 2.89 10.87
C ASP A 69 -21.04 3.94 10.81
N GLY A 70 -21.06 4.78 9.79
CA GLY A 70 -22.00 5.87 9.66
C GLY A 70 -21.64 7.14 10.43
N ASN A 71 -20.51 7.16 11.12
CA ASN A 71 -20.01 8.29 11.87
C ASN A 71 -19.39 9.34 10.95
N GLY A 72 -19.75 10.62 11.16
CA GLY A 72 -19.26 11.70 10.34
C GLY A 72 -19.60 11.58 8.85
N ARG A 73 -18.78 12.20 8.01
CA ARG A 73 -18.98 12.20 6.57
C ARG A 73 -17.67 12.21 5.81
N ARG A 74 -17.53 11.29 4.85
CA ARG A 74 -16.47 11.34 3.84
C ARG A 74 -16.90 12.26 2.70
N THR A 75 -16.06 13.23 2.34
CA THR A 75 -16.31 14.21 1.28
C THR A 75 -15.04 14.53 0.49
N PRO A 76 -15.06 14.47 -0.86
CA PRO A 76 -13.89 14.76 -1.69
C PRO A 76 -13.23 16.12 -1.44
N SER A 77 -14.00 17.10 -0.94
CA SER A 77 -13.47 18.42 -0.60
C SER A 77 -12.51 18.44 0.60
N ALA A 78 -12.49 17.38 1.41
CA ALA A 78 -11.58 17.23 2.54
C ALA A 78 -10.16 16.80 2.10
N ALA A 79 -10.01 16.23 0.90
CA ALA A 79 -8.73 15.87 0.31
C ALA A 79 -8.24 16.97 -0.65
N ARG A 80 -6.94 17.28 -0.58
CA ARG A 80 -6.29 18.23 -1.48
C ARG A 80 -4.84 17.89 -1.72
N ILE A 81 -4.34 18.23 -2.90
CA ILE A 81 -2.92 18.18 -3.22
C ILE A 81 -2.35 19.61 -3.21
N ALA A 82 -1.22 19.81 -2.57
CA ALA A 82 -0.43 21.02 -2.65
C ALA A 82 1.06 20.67 -2.48
N ASP A 83 1.90 21.24 -3.33
CA ASP A 83 3.37 21.06 -3.29
C ASP A 83 3.82 19.59 -3.28
N GLY A 84 3.13 18.71 -4.02
CA GLY A 84 3.42 17.29 -4.07
C GLY A 84 2.99 16.49 -2.83
N ILE A 85 2.15 17.07 -1.98
CA ILE A 85 1.66 16.42 -0.75
C ILE A 85 0.13 16.30 -0.82
N LEU A 86 -0.38 15.08 -0.66
CA LEU A 86 -1.78 14.86 -0.32
C LEU A 86 -2.01 15.27 1.13
N THR A 87 -3.07 16.02 1.39
CA THR A 87 -3.57 16.30 2.74
C THR A 87 -5.05 15.93 2.81
N ILE A 88 -5.41 15.08 3.76
CA ILE A 88 -6.80 14.81 4.14
C ILE A 88 -7.05 15.51 5.47
N ASN A 89 -8.10 16.37 5.52
CA ASN A 89 -8.47 17.13 6.70
C ASN A 89 -9.72 16.55 7.33
N GLY A 90 -9.71 16.42 8.66
CA GLY A 90 -10.88 16.21 9.49
C GLY A 90 -11.26 17.52 10.18
N ASP A 91 -12.50 17.97 10.04
CA ASP A 91 -12.97 19.21 10.64
C ASP A 91 -13.74 18.99 11.97
N ALA A 92 -14.17 20.09 12.60
CA ALA A 92 -14.89 20.01 13.85
C ALA A 92 -16.32 19.43 13.75
N ASP A 93 -16.85 19.33 12.53
CA ASP A 93 -18.19 18.81 12.25
C ASP A 93 -18.19 17.34 11.85
N GLY A 94 -16.99 16.72 11.74
CA GLY A 94 -16.85 15.32 11.39
C GLY A 94 -16.73 15.05 9.87
N ASN A 95 -16.49 16.08 9.07
CA ASN A 95 -16.16 15.86 7.66
C ASN A 95 -14.70 15.43 7.52
N SER A 96 -14.47 14.37 6.78
CA SER A 96 -13.14 13.84 6.47
C SER A 96 -13.13 13.20 5.08
N GLU A 97 -12.13 12.40 4.75
CA GLU A 97 -12.08 11.67 3.50
C GLU A 97 -11.42 10.30 3.66
N GLY A 98 -11.82 9.39 2.79
CA GLY A 98 -11.16 8.14 2.51
C GLY A 98 -11.08 7.92 1.02
N MET A 99 -10.02 7.26 0.54
CA MET A 99 -9.78 7.08 -0.89
C MET A 99 -9.09 5.76 -1.18
N ALA A 100 -9.54 5.07 -2.25
CA ALA A 100 -9.01 3.79 -2.71
C ALA A 100 -8.07 3.97 -3.90
N TRP A 101 -6.93 3.28 -3.91
CA TRP A 101 -5.93 3.40 -4.97
C TRP A 101 -6.10 2.33 -6.05
N GLY A 102 -6.92 2.61 -7.03
CA GLY A 102 -7.11 1.79 -8.23
C GLY A 102 -7.53 0.34 -7.92
N ALA A 103 -7.23 -0.56 -8.86
CA ALA A 103 -7.47 -1.99 -8.67
C ALA A 103 -6.43 -2.60 -7.74
N GLY A 104 -6.85 -3.59 -6.94
CA GLY A 104 -6.00 -4.33 -6.04
C GLY A 104 -5.13 -5.37 -6.72
N ALA A 105 -4.44 -6.13 -5.90
CA ALA A 105 -3.62 -7.26 -6.32
C ALA A 105 -3.77 -8.41 -5.32
N MET A 106 -3.69 -9.64 -5.83
CA MET A 106 -3.49 -10.80 -5.00
C MET A 106 -2.01 -10.93 -4.74
N TYR A 107 -1.63 -10.57 -3.51
CA TYR A 107 -0.30 -10.39 -2.97
C TYR A 107 0.45 -9.17 -3.52
N GLY A 108 1.42 -8.71 -2.73
CA GLY A 108 2.30 -7.59 -3.07
C GLY A 108 2.86 -6.89 -1.87
N ARG A 109 3.43 -5.72 -2.15
CA ARG A 109 4.01 -4.84 -1.13
C ARG A 109 3.54 -3.42 -1.40
N TRP A 110 3.01 -2.80 -0.39
CA TRP A 110 2.57 -1.40 -0.45
C TRP A 110 3.39 -0.61 0.55
N GLU A 111 3.84 0.56 0.13
CA GLU A 111 4.62 1.45 0.96
C GLU A 111 4.19 2.89 0.73
N ALA A 112 4.03 3.64 1.80
CA ALA A 112 3.69 5.06 1.76
C ALA A 112 4.53 5.86 2.74
N ARG A 113 4.85 7.11 2.38
CA ARG A 113 5.45 8.06 3.28
C ARG A 113 4.37 8.99 3.80
N MET A 114 4.09 8.89 5.09
CA MET A 114 2.95 9.55 5.72
C MET A 114 3.30 10.10 7.11
N ARG A 115 2.58 11.14 7.51
CA ARG A 115 2.48 11.65 8.88
C ARG A 115 1.05 12.08 9.20
N ALA A 116 0.72 12.19 10.49
CA ALA A 116 -0.57 12.67 10.96
C ALA A 116 -0.38 13.74 12.03
N SER A 117 -1.19 14.81 12.00
CA SER A 117 -1.16 15.79 13.09
C SER A 117 -1.74 15.22 14.38
N ALA A 118 -1.22 15.67 15.53
CA ALA A 118 -2.00 15.53 16.76
C ALA A 118 -3.38 16.18 16.56
N GLY A 119 -4.42 15.59 17.17
CA GLY A 119 -5.79 16.04 16.96
C GLY A 119 -6.79 15.31 17.87
N ASP A 120 -8.00 15.11 17.38
CA ASP A 120 -9.00 14.36 18.12
C ASP A 120 -8.65 12.87 18.23
N ARG A 121 -8.98 12.27 19.38
CA ARG A 121 -8.84 10.83 19.59
C ARG A 121 -9.78 10.00 18.70
N ASP A 122 -10.88 10.62 18.29
CA ASP A 122 -11.89 9.97 17.47
C ASP A 122 -11.62 10.14 15.96
N TYR A 123 -10.53 10.85 15.58
CA TYR A 123 -9.99 10.84 14.23
C TYR A 123 -8.80 9.91 14.14
N HIS A 124 -8.97 8.80 13.44
CA HIS A 124 -7.91 7.83 13.17
C HIS A 124 -7.34 8.04 11.78
N ALA A 125 -6.03 8.19 11.69
CA ALA A 125 -5.32 8.23 10.42
C ALA A 125 -4.90 6.81 10.06
N VAL A 126 -5.33 6.31 8.90
CA VAL A 126 -5.19 4.89 8.54
C VAL A 126 -4.59 4.70 7.15
N LEU A 127 -3.64 3.76 7.04
CA LEU A 127 -3.21 3.13 5.81
C LEU A 127 -3.58 1.66 5.88
N LEU A 128 -4.39 1.21 4.94
CA LEU A 128 -4.92 -0.14 4.97
C LEU A 128 -4.95 -0.81 3.59
N LEU A 129 -5.10 -2.12 3.59
CA LEU A 129 -5.52 -2.89 2.45
C LEU A 129 -6.97 -3.31 2.64
N TRP A 130 -7.81 -3.00 1.64
CA TRP A 130 -9.22 -3.32 1.59
C TRP A 130 -9.53 -4.30 0.45
N PRO A 131 -10.45 -5.27 0.62
CA PRO A 131 -10.76 -6.24 -0.42
C PRO A 131 -11.42 -5.59 -1.64
N ASP A 132 -11.02 -6.03 -2.85
CA ASP A 132 -11.63 -5.58 -4.10
C ASP A 132 -13.08 -6.07 -4.22
N ASN A 133 -13.43 -7.15 -3.55
CA ASN A 133 -14.74 -7.78 -3.62
C ASN A 133 -15.39 -7.81 -2.23
N GLU A 134 -16.13 -6.76 -1.92
CA GLU A 134 -16.90 -6.64 -0.67
C GLU A 134 -18.13 -7.58 -0.63
N ASP A 135 -18.59 -8.10 -1.79
CA ASP A 135 -19.86 -8.79 -1.92
C ASP A 135 -19.76 -10.32 -1.84
N GLU A 136 -18.56 -10.91 -1.86
CA GLU A 136 -18.38 -12.36 -1.79
C GLU A 136 -18.41 -12.91 -0.35
N GLY A 137 -19.55 -12.72 0.29
CA GLY A 137 -20.05 -13.54 1.38
C GLY A 137 -19.09 -13.79 2.55
N GLY A 138 -18.86 -12.82 3.36
CA GLY A 138 -18.00 -12.93 4.51
C GLY A 138 -16.75 -12.11 4.32
N TYR A 139 -16.15 -11.72 5.38
CA TYR A 139 -15.03 -10.81 5.47
C TYR A 139 -13.93 -11.12 4.46
N GLY A 140 -13.78 -10.22 3.48
CA GLY A 140 -12.68 -10.25 2.52
C GLY A 140 -11.30 -10.03 3.14
N GLY A 141 -11.27 -9.82 4.46
CA GLY A 141 -10.11 -9.44 5.24
C GLY A 141 -9.84 -7.94 5.14
N GLU A 142 -9.28 -7.34 6.20
CA GLU A 142 -8.78 -5.96 6.24
C GLU A 142 -7.41 -5.98 6.89
N VAL A 143 -6.48 -5.17 6.38
CA VAL A 143 -5.12 -5.13 6.91
C VAL A 143 -4.72 -3.67 7.13
N ASP A 144 -4.91 -3.18 8.35
CA ASP A 144 -4.55 -1.83 8.76
C ASP A 144 -3.09 -1.82 9.19
N PHE A 145 -2.19 -1.54 8.24
CA PHE A 145 -0.75 -1.62 8.52
C PHE A 145 -0.18 -0.34 9.13
N MET A 146 -1.01 0.63 9.36
CA MET A 146 -0.74 1.87 10.11
C MET A 146 -2.07 2.49 10.51
N GLU A 147 -2.40 2.48 11.80
CA GLU A 147 -3.56 3.17 12.35
C GLU A 147 -3.15 3.98 13.60
N ASN A 148 -3.56 5.24 13.65
CA ASN A 148 -3.33 6.10 14.79
C ASN A 148 -4.63 6.47 15.50
N SER A 149 -4.95 5.77 16.57
CA SER A 149 -6.01 6.09 17.52
C SER A 149 -5.55 7.06 18.61
N ASP A 150 -4.25 7.10 18.92
CA ASP A 150 -3.67 8.02 19.90
C ASP A 150 -3.76 9.48 19.43
N PRO A 151 -4.44 10.38 20.20
CA PRO A 151 -4.58 11.79 19.82
C PRO A 151 -3.25 12.56 19.78
N THR A 152 -2.19 12.06 20.42
CA THR A 152 -0.86 12.64 20.38
C THR A 152 0.01 12.09 19.26
N ARG A 153 -0.43 11.00 18.60
CA ARG A 153 0.25 10.27 17.53
C ARG A 153 1.60 9.68 17.96
N GLN A 154 1.73 9.31 19.25
CA GLN A 154 2.96 8.71 19.78
C GLN A 154 2.92 7.18 19.79
N ASN A 155 1.79 6.57 19.46
CA ASN A 155 1.61 5.13 19.30
C ASN A 155 0.86 4.87 17.99
N THR A 156 1.26 3.83 17.26
CA THR A 156 0.65 3.37 16.02
C THR A 156 0.33 1.90 16.15
N GLU A 157 -0.85 1.54 15.68
CA GLU A 157 -1.39 0.20 15.77
C GLU A 157 -1.43 -0.47 14.40
N MET A 158 -1.47 -1.79 14.40
CA MET A 158 -1.77 -2.63 13.25
C MET A 158 -2.89 -3.60 13.61
N PHE A 159 -3.85 -3.75 12.69
CA PHE A 159 -4.89 -4.74 12.79
C PHE A 159 -4.92 -5.62 11.55
N VAL A 160 -5.28 -6.87 11.72
CA VAL A 160 -5.70 -7.76 10.64
C VAL A 160 -7.04 -8.33 11.04
N HIS A 161 -8.08 -7.92 10.34
CA HIS A 161 -9.44 -8.41 10.53
C HIS A 161 -9.65 -9.65 9.66
N TYR A 162 -10.21 -10.69 10.22
CA TYR A 162 -10.46 -11.95 9.51
C TYR A 162 -11.66 -12.68 10.10
N ASP A 163 -12.22 -13.61 9.31
CA ASP A 163 -13.41 -14.40 9.59
C ASP A 163 -14.73 -13.60 9.73
N ASP A 164 -15.85 -14.33 9.80
CA ASP A 164 -17.21 -13.75 9.85
C ASP A 164 -17.54 -13.12 11.20
N GLU A 165 -16.76 -13.38 12.24
CA GLU A 165 -16.90 -12.81 13.56
C GLU A 165 -16.08 -11.52 13.75
N ASP A 166 -15.40 -11.05 12.69
CA ASP A 166 -14.48 -9.91 12.72
C ASP A 166 -13.37 -10.09 13.77
N THR A 167 -12.81 -11.30 13.83
CA THR A 167 -11.67 -11.57 14.72
C THR A 167 -10.46 -10.76 14.28
N GLN A 168 -9.74 -10.20 15.26
CA GLN A 168 -8.63 -9.29 14.99
C GLN A 168 -7.31 -9.85 15.53
N LEU A 169 -6.25 -9.76 14.72
CA LEU A 169 -4.88 -9.75 15.23
C LEU A 169 -4.46 -8.29 15.40
N HIS A 170 -3.75 -8.02 16.48
CA HIS A 170 -3.34 -6.66 16.85
C HIS A 170 -1.84 -6.61 17.17
N GLY A 171 -1.21 -5.47 16.90
CA GLY A 171 0.12 -5.10 17.33
C GLY A 171 0.24 -3.59 17.41
N ASP A 172 1.23 -3.10 18.15
CA ASP A 172 1.49 -1.67 18.31
C ASP A 172 2.98 -1.36 18.31
N VAL A 173 3.30 -0.11 17.98
CA VAL A 173 4.65 0.43 18.01
C VAL A 173 4.67 1.87 18.48
N ASP A 174 5.56 2.19 19.43
CA ASP A 174 5.78 3.55 19.88
C ASP A 174 6.64 4.32 18.85
N VAL A 175 6.07 5.37 18.28
CA VAL A 175 6.72 6.23 17.29
C VAL A 175 6.04 7.60 17.25
N ASP A 176 6.79 8.67 17.03
CA ASP A 176 6.20 10.00 16.80
C ASP A 176 5.68 10.14 15.37
N ALA A 177 4.49 9.63 15.10
CA ALA A 177 3.85 9.69 13.79
C ALA A 177 3.43 11.12 13.35
N THR A 178 3.72 12.15 14.16
CA THR A 178 3.66 13.55 13.69
C THR A 178 4.83 13.89 12.77
N GLN A 179 5.88 13.09 12.77
CA GLN A 179 7.00 13.15 11.84
C GLN A 179 6.74 12.28 10.61
N TRP A 180 7.50 12.51 9.55
CA TRP A 180 7.43 11.71 8.35
C TRP A 180 8.07 10.34 8.55
N HIS A 181 7.31 9.27 8.31
CA HIS A 181 7.75 7.89 8.34
C HIS A 181 7.36 7.14 7.06
N ASN A 182 8.12 6.10 6.74
CA ASN A 182 7.84 5.17 5.67
C ASN A 182 7.14 3.94 6.26
N TRP A 183 5.85 3.82 6.01
CA TRP A 183 5.00 2.72 6.45
C TRP A 183 4.82 1.74 5.32
N ALA A 184 5.03 0.45 5.58
CA ALA A 184 4.84 -0.54 4.54
C ALA A 184 4.24 -1.85 5.05
N VAL A 185 3.59 -2.56 4.15
CA VAL A 185 3.11 -3.92 4.34
C VAL A 185 3.57 -4.81 3.19
N GLU A 186 4.06 -5.99 3.51
CA GLU A 186 4.22 -7.11 2.60
C GLU A 186 3.13 -8.13 2.91
N TRP A 187 2.34 -8.47 1.91
CA TRP A 187 1.40 -9.58 1.95
C TRP A 187 1.80 -10.60 0.90
N SER A 188 2.10 -11.80 1.36
CA SER A 188 2.50 -12.96 0.57
C SER A 188 1.53 -14.12 0.82
N PRO A 189 1.62 -15.24 0.08
CA PRO A 189 0.75 -16.40 0.31
C PRO A 189 0.81 -17.01 1.72
N ASP A 190 1.87 -16.74 2.47
CA ASP A 190 2.17 -17.40 3.73
C ASP A 190 2.36 -16.44 4.92
N HIS A 191 2.43 -15.13 4.68
CA HIS A 191 2.58 -14.16 5.76
C HIS A 191 2.11 -12.75 5.38
N ILE A 192 1.81 -11.97 6.43
CA ILE A 192 1.65 -10.52 6.38
C ILE A 192 2.71 -9.93 7.29
N THR A 193 3.46 -8.93 6.81
CA THR A 193 4.52 -8.27 7.58
C THR A 193 4.44 -6.77 7.44
N ALA A 194 4.44 -6.05 8.56
CA ALA A 194 4.45 -4.59 8.59
C ALA A 194 5.86 -4.05 8.86
N TYR A 195 6.19 -2.94 8.19
CA TYR A 195 7.49 -2.26 8.30
C TYR A 195 7.29 -0.78 8.63
N LEU A 196 8.18 -0.28 9.47
CA LEU A 196 8.35 1.12 9.80
C LEU A 196 9.80 1.51 9.49
N ASP A 197 10.00 2.48 8.59
CA ASP A 197 11.32 2.97 8.19
C ASP A 197 12.30 1.84 7.82
N GLY A 198 11.78 0.91 7.01
CA GLY A 198 12.53 -0.25 6.53
C GLY A 198 12.71 -1.39 7.53
N LYS A 199 12.27 -1.24 8.78
CA LYS A 199 12.38 -2.27 9.82
C LYS A 199 11.05 -2.97 10.02
N GLN A 200 11.09 -4.31 10.00
CA GLN A 200 9.93 -5.10 10.42
C GLN A 200 9.61 -4.81 11.90
N TRP A 201 8.34 -4.55 12.19
CA TRP A 201 7.88 -4.34 13.56
C TRP A 201 6.75 -5.29 13.96
N TRP A 202 6.02 -5.86 12.97
CA TRP A 202 4.97 -6.82 13.21
C TRP A 202 4.92 -7.88 12.10
N SER A 203 4.43 -9.09 12.38
CA SER A 203 4.08 -10.07 11.35
C SER A 203 3.19 -11.19 11.85
N THR A 204 2.46 -11.83 10.93
CA THR A 204 1.68 -13.04 11.16
C THR A 204 1.83 -14.01 10.00
N SER A 205 1.81 -15.30 10.32
CA SER A 205 1.68 -16.40 9.35
C SER A 205 0.45 -17.27 9.65
N LEU A 206 -0.54 -16.72 10.38
CA LEU A 206 -1.79 -17.43 10.66
C LEU A 206 -2.58 -17.59 9.36
N PRO A 207 -2.83 -18.82 8.88
CA PRO A 207 -3.50 -19.03 7.59
C PRO A 207 -4.93 -18.45 7.55
N ALA A 208 -5.64 -18.47 8.67
CA ALA A 208 -6.99 -17.91 8.76
C ALA A 208 -7.04 -16.39 8.61
N ALA A 209 -5.94 -15.69 8.93
CA ALA A 209 -5.84 -14.24 8.83
C ALA A 209 -5.35 -13.76 7.45
N GLN A 210 -5.11 -14.67 6.50
CA GLN A 210 -4.72 -14.29 5.15
C GLN A 210 -5.96 -13.86 4.35
N PRO A 211 -5.98 -12.63 3.77
CA PRO A 211 -7.08 -12.20 2.92
C PRO A 211 -7.35 -13.20 1.79
N PRO A 212 -8.60 -13.58 1.56
CA PRO A 212 -8.94 -14.63 0.59
C PRO A 212 -8.94 -14.16 -0.87
N GLY A 213 -8.95 -12.85 -1.08
CA GLY A 213 -9.06 -12.21 -2.39
C GLY A 213 -8.12 -11.04 -2.58
N PRO A 214 -8.11 -10.43 -3.77
CA PRO A 214 -7.29 -9.26 -4.06
C PRO A 214 -7.63 -8.08 -3.18
N MET A 215 -6.59 -7.32 -2.80
CA MET A 215 -6.68 -6.17 -1.92
C MET A 215 -6.14 -4.92 -2.63
N HIS A 216 -6.79 -3.78 -2.44
CA HIS A 216 -6.27 -2.48 -2.83
C HIS A 216 -5.88 -1.65 -1.62
N MET A 217 -4.95 -0.73 -1.83
CA MET A 217 -4.56 0.20 -0.77
C MET A 217 -5.60 1.31 -0.63
N THR A 218 -5.91 1.64 0.62
CA THR A 218 -6.80 2.74 1.00
C THR A 218 -6.08 3.65 1.99
N ILE A 219 -6.36 4.95 1.90
CA ILE A 219 -5.92 5.99 2.83
C ILE A 219 -7.18 6.61 3.41
N GLN A 220 -7.27 6.66 4.73
CA GLN A 220 -8.46 7.21 5.41
C GLN A 220 -8.06 8.09 6.60
N LEU A 221 -8.86 9.13 6.83
CA LEU A 221 -8.94 9.81 8.12
C LEU A 221 -10.34 9.56 8.65
N ASP A 222 -10.50 8.49 9.39
CA ASP A 222 -11.80 8.02 9.84
C ASP A 222 -12.23 8.65 11.15
N GLN A 223 -13.53 8.92 11.26
CA GLN A 223 -14.14 9.39 12.48
C GLN A 223 -14.85 8.22 13.18
N PHE A 224 -14.48 7.97 14.44
CA PHE A 224 -15.00 6.85 15.23
C PHE A 224 -16.14 7.23 16.19
N ARG A 225 -16.54 8.50 16.26
CA ARG A 225 -17.62 8.96 17.12
C ARG A 225 -18.61 9.84 16.35
N ASP A 226 -19.90 9.54 16.43
CA ASP A 226 -20.93 10.40 15.86
C ASP A 226 -21.03 11.75 16.58
N GLY A 227 -21.33 12.80 15.81
CA GLY A 227 -21.51 14.16 16.30
C GLY A 227 -20.31 15.08 16.02
N GLY A 228 -20.51 16.36 16.29
CA GLY A 228 -19.51 17.42 16.11
C GLY A 228 -18.73 17.78 17.37
N GLY A 229 -17.98 18.86 17.29
CA GLY A 229 -17.13 19.36 18.37
C GLY A 229 -15.81 18.64 18.49
N LEU A 230 -15.35 18.04 17.40
CA LEU A 230 -14.05 17.38 17.29
C LEU A 230 -12.92 18.40 17.23
N ILE A 231 -11.76 17.99 17.69
CA ILE A 231 -10.52 18.74 17.45
C ILE A 231 -10.07 18.43 16.01
N PRO A 232 -9.97 19.44 15.11
CA PRO A 232 -9.53 19.19 13.75
C PRO A 232 -8.21 18.43 13.69
N SER A 233 -8.14 17.47 12.79
CA SER A 233 -7.01 16.58 12.58
C SER A 233 -6.66 16.55 11.09
N ASN A 234 -5.47 16.12 10.73
CA ASN A 234 -5.13 15.82 9.36
C ASN A 234 -4.10 14.70 9.26
N LEU A 235 -4.08 14.07 8.10
CA LEU A 235 -2.97 13.25 7.65
C LEU A 235 -2.36 13.86 6.37
N GLN A 236 -1.09 13.58 6.13
CA GLN A 236 -0.37 14.00 4.94
C GLN A 236 0.42 12.84 4.35
N VAL A 237 0.35 12.68 3.03
CA VAL A 237 1.07 11.64 2.31
C VAL A 237 1.95 12.29 1.24
N ASP A 238 3.24 11.93 1.22
CA ASP A 238 4.24 12.40 0.27
C ASP A 238 4.22 11.54 -1.00
N TRP A 239 4.20 10.23 -0.83
CA TRP A 239 4.13 9.28 -1.94
C TRP A 239 3.55 7.93 -1.51
N VAL A 240 3.12 7.15 -2.52
CA VAL A 240 2.67 5.76 -2.39
C VAL A 240 3.33 4.92 -3.47
N ARG A 241 3.72 3.68 -3.15
CA ARG A 241 4.36 2.71 -4.04
C ARG A 241 3.73 1.33 -3.89
N TYR A 242 3.65 0.61 -5.00
CA TYR A 242 3.33 -0.82 -5.02
C TYR A 242 4.44 -1.59 -5.74
N TYR A 243 4.87 -2.67 -5.11
CA TYR A 243 5.88 -3.58 -5.62
C TYR A 243 5.29 -4.99 -5.72
N PRO A 244 5.34 -5.62 -6.91
CA PRO A 244 4.88 -6.99 -7.05
C PRO A 244 5.82 -7.96 -6.33
N ILE A 245 5.29 -9.11 -5.92
CA ILE A 245 6.08 -10.28 -5.53
C ILE A 245 5.94 -11.37 -6.60
N GLU A 246 6.83 -12.36 -6.58
CA GLU A 246 6.71 -13.51 -7.50
C GLU A 246 5.37 -14.22 -7.25
N GLY A 247 4.61 -14.43 -8.32
CA GLY A 247 3.24 -14.98 -8.22
C GLY A 247 2.13 -13.95 -7.99
N SER A 248 2.48 -12.67 -7.72
CA SER A 248 1.50 -11.60 -7.77
C SER A 248 1.13 -11.31 -9.22
N GLY A 249 -0.14 -11.48 -9.53
CA GLY A 249 -0.70 -10.98 -10.79
C GLY A 249 -1.66 -9.83 -10.52
N PRO A 250 -1.94 -8.95 -11.50
CA PRO A 250 -3.13 -8.13 -11.38
C PRO A 250 -4.30 -9.08 -11.18
N SER A 251 -5.13 -8.80 -10.18
CA SER A 251 -6.42 -9.46 -10.08
C SER A 251 -7.10 -9.38 -11.44
N PRO A 252 -7.69 -10.45 -11.96
CA PRO A 252 -8.69 -10.27 -12.98
C PRO A 252 -9.72 -9.31 -12.38
N ALA A 253 -9.90 -8.14 -13.01
CA ALA A 253 -10.88 -7.17 -12.54
C ALA A 253 -12.21 -7.92 -12.32
N PRO A 254 -12.88 -7.72 -11.19
CA PRO A 254 -14.14 -8.41 -10.93
C PRO A 254 -15.07 -8.14 -12.10
N VAL A 255 -15.75 -9.17 -12.58
CA VAL A 255 -16.72 -9.07 -13.67
C VAL A 255 -18.10 -8.96 -13.03
N ASN A 256 -18.82 -7.88 -13.28
CA ASN A 256 -20.20 -7.77 -12.84
C ASN A 256 -21.03 -8.97 -13.31
N ALA A 257 -22.15 -9.25 -12.64
CA ALA A 257 -23.06 -10.36 -13.00
C ALA A 257 -23.59 -10.27 -14.44
N ASP A 258 -23.50 -9.10 -15.08
CA ASP A 258 -23.85 -8.84 -16.47
C ASP A 258 -22.66 -9.00 -17.46
N GLY A 259 -21.48 -9.41 -16.96
CA GLY A 259 -20.27 -9.59 -17.77
C GLY A 259 -19.50 -8.30 -18.06
N THR A 260 -19.89 -7.17 -17.47
CA THR A 260 -19.18 -5.89 -17.60
C THR A 260 -18.08 -5.76 -16.54
N CYS A 261 -17.00 -5.04 -16.87
CA CYS A 261 -15.97 -4.71 -15.90
C CYS A 261 -16.42 -3.53 -15.02
N PRO A 262 -16.32 -3.59 -13.69
CA PRO A 262 -16.74 -2.49 -12.81
C PRO A 262 -15.88 -1.23 -12.92
N TRP A 263 -14.82 -1.25 -13.71
CA TRP A 263 -13.95 -0.09 -13.93
C TRP A 263 -14.01 0.41 -15.36
N PRO A 264 -14.36 1.62 -15.60
CA PRO A 264 -13.61 2.86 -15.36
C PRO A 264 -14.05 3.54 -14.05
N PRO A 265 -13.25 4.50 -13.54
CA PRO A 265 -13.56 5.18 -12.29
C PRO A 265 -14.99 5.72 -12.33
N ARG A 266 -15.73 5.54 -11.24
CA ARG A 266 -17.11 6.02 -11.10
C ARG A 266 -17.12 7.52 -11.40
N PRO A 267 -18.00 8.04 -12.25
CA PRO A 267 -18.08 9.47 -12.51
C PRO A 267 -18.38 10.23 -11.21
N PRO A 268 -17.82 11.44 -11.02
CA PRO A 268 -18.05 12.25 -9.83
C PRO A 268 -19.54 12.39 -9.54
N GLY A 269 -20.00 11.98 -8.37
CA GLY A 269 -21.38 12.12 -7.93
C GLY A 269 -22.25 10.85 -7.89
N ALA A 270 -21.72 9.69 -8.21
CA ALA A 270 -22.46 8.45 -8.02
C ALA A 270 -22.35 7.96 -6.55
N ALA A 271 -23.49 7.80 -5.87
CA ALA A 271 -23.54 7.30 -4.51
C ALA A 271 -23.03 5.83 -4.43
N PRO A 272 -22.37 5.43 -3.32
CA PRO A 272 -21.98 4.03 -3.12
C PRO A 272 -23.22 3.13 -3.06
N PRO A 273 -23.13 1.84 -3.42
CA PRO A 273 -24.22 0.91 -3.16
C PRO A 273 -24.45 0.85 -1.66
N VAL A 274 -25.67 1.05 -1.23
CA VAL A 274 -26.09 0.86 0.15
C VAL A 274 -25.99 -0.63 0.48
N SER A 275 -25.16 -0.99 1.43
CA SER A 275 -25.13 -2.32 2.01
C SER A 275 -26.45 -2.58 2.73
N GLY A 276 -27.17 -3.61 2.32
CA GLY A 276 -28.31 -4.07 3.08
C GLY A 276 -29.44 -4.67 2.23
N ALA A 277 -29.36 -5.97 1.90
CA ALA A 277 -30.45 -6.94 1.99
C ALA A 277 -29.96 -8.34 1.60
N PRO A 278 -30.34 -9.42 2.31
CA PRO A 278 -29.89 -10.78 2.01
C PRO A 278 -30.77 -11.41 0.92
N GLY A 279 -30.16 -12.19 0.03
CA GLY A 279 -30.96 -13.05 -0.79
C GLY A 279 -30.33 -13.65 -2.03
N ALA A 280 -30.12 -14.96 -1.95
CA ALA A 280 -30.18 -15.97 -3.01
C ALA A 280 -28.94 -16.15 -3.90
N GLY A 281 -28.24 -17.27 -3.62
CA GLY A 281 -27.16 -17.82 -4.43
C GLY A 281 -27.58 -18.26 -5.84
N VAL A 282 -26.60 -18.15 -6.73
CA VAL A 282 -26.58 -18.92 -8.00
C VAL A 282 -25.16 -19.44 -8.26
N ALA A 283 -25.08 -20.70 -8.64
CA ALA A 283 -23.88 -21.50 -8.83
C ALA A 283 -22.98 -21.03 -9.98
N GLY A 284 -21.70 -21.31 -9.83
CA GLY A 284 -20.55 -20.95 -10.62
C GLY A 284 -20.60 -21.13 -12.13
N ALA A 285 -19.93 -20.21 -12.78
CA ALA A 285 -19.28 -20.40 -14.08
C ALA A 285 -17.91 -19.73 -14.01
N ALA A 286 -16.87 -20.42 -14.48
CA ALA A 286 -15.50 -19.93 -14.51
C ALA A 286 -15.43 -18.63 -15.35
N ALA A 287 -15.09 -17.52 -14.70
CA ALA A 287 -14.98 -16.22 -15.32
C ALA A 287 -13.61 -16.09 -16.01
N SER A 288 -13.62 -15.87 -17.30
CA SER A 288 -12.48 -15.32 -18.03
C SER A 288 -12.33 -13.84 -17.64
N GLY A 289 -11.22 -13.52 -16.97
CA GLY A 289 -10.98 -12.15 -16.44
C GLY A 289 -11.01 -11.06 -17.50
N CYS A 290 -11.43 -9.85 -17.08
CA CYS A 290 -11.34 -8.64 -17.90
C CYS A 290 -9.89 -8.26 -18.18
N VAL A 291 -9.55 -8.17 -19.45
CA VAL A 291 -8.26 -7.57 -19.89
C VAL A 291 -8.54 -6.13 -20.28
N PRO A 292 -7.87 -5.12 -19.66
CA PRO A 292 -8.03 -3.74 -20.09
C PRO A 292 -7.55 -3.60 -21.53
N SER A 293 -8.39 -3.00 -22.38
CA SER A 293 -7.97 -2.65 -23.76
C SER A 293 -6.83 -1.63 -23.69
N PRO A 294 -5.77 -1.76 -24.53
CA PRO A 294 -4.70 -0.78 -24.56
C PRO A 294 -5.26 0.58 -24.99
N ILE A 295 -4.92 1.60 -24.21
CA ILE A 295 -5.23 3.00 -24.54
C ILE A 295 -4.51 3.33 -25.85
N PRO A 296 -5.19 3.80 -26.92
CA PRO A 296 -4.50 4.26 -28.12
C PRO A 296 -3.68 5.50 -27.77
N LEU A 297 -2.37 5.44 -28.09
CA LEU A 297 -1.49 6.60 -28.00
C LEU A 297 -2.02 7.70 -28.94
N PRO A 298 -2.04 8.96 -28.51
CA PRO A 298 -2.38 10.08 -29.41
C PRO A 298 -1.29 10.19 -30.47
N GLY A 299 -1.71 10.25 -31.76
CA GLY A 299 -0.87 10.49 -32.92
C GLY A 299 -0.41 11.95 -33.06
#